data_a8149aa7ecc426c68c7d8e42e2f5c835
#
_entry.id   a8149aa7ecc426c68c7d8e42e2f5c835
#
_cell.length_a   1.000
_cell.length_b   1.000
_cell.length_c   1.000
_cell.angle_alpha   90.00
_cell.angle_beta   90.00
_cell.angle_gamma   90.00
#
_symmetry.space_group_name_H-M   'P 1'
#
loop_
_entity.id
_entity.type
_entity.pdbx_description
1 polymer ?
#
loop_
_entity_poly.entity_id
_entity_poly.type
_entity_poly.pdbx_seq_one_letter_code
_entity_poly.pdbx_strand_id
1 'polypeptide(L)'
;MNRMLAALAVTGLLWAAPAAAQNAAKPDLAKAEQLAKQVCVACHAADGNSVAPANPKLAAQHANYLNKQLTNFKPQGGKKAARESALMAGMVANL
;
A
#
# COMPACT_ATOMS: atom_id res chain seq x y z
N MET A 1 42.01 21.40 53.93
CA MET A 1 41.89 21.31 52.44
C MET A 1 40.64 20.47 52.13
N ASN A 2 39.48 21.15 51.91
CA ASN A 2 38.20 20.51 51.65
C ASN A 2 37.97 20.45 50.11
N ARG A 3 37.99 19.24 49.58
CA ARG A 3 37.64 19.01 48.19
C ARG A 3 36.12 18.75 48.10
N MET A 4 35.36 19.79 47.71
CA MET A 4 33.96 19.64 47.35
C MET A 4 33.86 18.99 45.98
N LEU A 5 33.33 17.78 45.93
CA LEU A 5 32.92 17.09 44.71
C LEU A 5 31.51 17.58 44.32
N ALA A 6 31.41 18.37 43.28
CA ALA A 6 30.16 18.78 42.69
C ALA A 6 29.65 17.63 41.81
N ALA A 7 28.53 17.03 42.21
CA ALA A 7 27.83 16.04 41.39
C ALA A 7 26.93 16.79 40.36
N LEU A 8 27.28 16.68 39.08
CA LEU A 8 26.45 17.15 37.98
C LEU A 8 25.35 16.09 37.70
N ALA A 9 24.14 16.36 38.11
CA ALA A 9 22.97 15.58 37.72
C ALA A 9 22.57 15.94 36.30
N VAL A 10 22.81 15.03 35.37
CA VAL A 10 22.33 15.14 33.98
C VAL A 10 20.91 14.61 33.96
N THR A 11 19.93 15.51 33.99
CA THR A 11 18.51 15.19 33.73
C THR A 11 18.28 14.99 32.26
N GLY A 12 18.27 13.74 31.79
CA GLY A 12 17.90 13.38 30.44
C GLY A 12 16.39 13.58 30.21
N LEU A 13 16.01 14.58 29.42
CA LEU A 13 14.64 14.77 28.94
C LEU A 13 14.36 13.68 27.89
N LEU A 14 13.60 12.66 28.27
CA LEU A 14 13.02 11.68 27.33
C LEU A 14 11.91 12.38 26.53
N TRP A 15 12.21 12.79 25.32
CA TRP A 15 11.20 13.19 24.36
C TRP A 15 10.45 11.94 23.87
N ALA A 16 9.30 11.68 24.46
CA ALA A 16 8.33 10.74 23.90
C ALA A 16 7.74 11.36 22.65
N ALA A 17 8.19 10.94 21.47
CA ALA A 17 7.53 11.27 20.22
C ALA A 17 6.13 10.64 20.22
N PRO A 18 5.06 11.40 19.92
CA PRO A 18 3.73 10.81 19.78
C PRO A 18 3.78 9.83 18.62
N ALA A 19 3.55 8.55 18.88
CA ALA A 19 3.24 7.58 17.84
C ALA A 19 1.90 8.00 17.25
N ALA A 20 1.93 8.73 16.12
CA ALA A 20 0.76 8.95 15.31
C ALA A 20 0.30 7.57 14.81
N ALA A 21 -0.66 6.98 15.51
CA ALA A 21 -1.38 5.82 15.01
C ALA A 21 -2.00 6.27 13.68
N GLN A 22 -1.44 5.79 12.57
CA GLN A 22 -2.02 5.98 11.27
C GLN A 22 -3.34 5.21 11.29
N ASN A 23 -4.42 5.94 11.45
CA ASN A 23 -5.78 5.42 11.29
C ASN A 23 -5.95 5.13 9.80
N ALA A 24 -5.41 3.99 9.34
CA ALA A 24 -5.74 3.47 8.03
C ALA A 24 -7.24 3.19 8.05
N ALA A 25 -8.00 3.95 7.27
CA ALA A 25 -9.43 3.75 7.14
C ALA A 25 -9.69 2.28 6.79
N LYS A 26 -10.63 1.65 7.52
CA LYS A 26 -11.00 0.27 7.25
C LYS A 26 -11.49 0.16 5.79
N PRO A 27 -10.98 -0.80 5.01
CA PRO A 27 -11.36 -0.92 3.60
C PRO A 27 -12.87 -1.18 3.46
N ASP A 28 -13.50 -0.49 2.52
CA ASP A 28 -14.89 -0.72 2.14
C ASP A 28 -14.95 -1.93 1.18
N LEU A 29 -15.23 -3.08 1.74
CA LEU A 29 -15.26 -4.34 1.00
C LEU A 29 -16.40 -4.39 -0.01
N ALA A 30 -17.55 -3.77 0.27
CA ALA A 30 -18.68 -3.74 -0.65
C ALA A 30 -18.36 -2.92 -1.90
N LYS A 31 -17.73 -1.76 -1.71
CA LYS A 31 -17.24 -0.93 -2.82
C LYS A 31 -16.15 -1.63 -3.61
N ALA A 32 -15.21 -2.29 -2.94
CA ALA A 32 -14.15 -3.04 -3.60
C ALA A 32 -14.69 -4.19 -4.45
N GLU A 33 -15.69 -4.92 -3.95
CA GLU A 33 -16.36 -6.00 -4.68
C GLU A 33 -17.09 -5.48 -5.93
N GLN A 34 -17.82 -4.38 -5.82
CA GLN A 34 -18.48 -3.74 -6.97
C GLN A 34 -17.47 -3.34 -8.04
N LEU A 35 -16.37 -2.73 -7.64
CA LEU A 35 -15.32 -2.29 -8.54
C LEU A 35 -14.65 -3.47 -9.24
N ALA A 36 -14.36 -4.55 -8.52
CA ALA A 36 -13.80 -5.77 -9.07
C ALA A 36 -14.74 -6.37 -10.13
N LYS A 37 -16.05 -6.44 -9.84
CA LYS A 37 -17.07 -6.98 -10.76
C LYS A 37 -17.32 -6.11 -11.99
N GLN A 38 -17.16 -4.81 -11.87
CA GLN A 38 -17.44 -3.87 -12.98
C GLN A 38 -16.24 -3.63 -13.88
N VAL A 39 -15.05 -3.65 -13.32
CA VAL A 39 -13.82 -3.24 -14.02
C VAL A 39 -12.89 -4.42 -14.30
N CYS A 40 -12.60 -5.25 -13.29
CA CYS A 40 -11.54 -6.24 -13.40
C CYS A 40 -11.99 -7.53 -14.13
N VAL A 41 -13.25 -7.90 -13.96
CA VAL A 41 -13.82 -9.17 -14.45
C VAL A 41 -13.69 -9.33 -15.97
N ALA A 42 -13.83 -8.26 -16.73
CA ALA A 42 -13.78 -8.31 -18.19
C ALA A 42 -12.50 -8.93 -18.74
N CYS A 43 -11.38 -8.74 -18.04
CA CYS A 43 -10.07 -9.24 -18.48
C CYS A 43 -9.54 -10.38 -17.62
N HIS A 44 -9.86 -10.38 -16.32
CA HIS A 44 -9.32 -11.34 -15.36
C HIS A 44 -10.29 -12.47 -14.97
N ALA A 45 -11.49 -12.50 -15.56
CA ALA A 45 -12.60 -13.38 -15.23
C ALA A 45 -13.20 -13.15 -13.82
N ALA A 46 -14.43 -13.62 -13.61
CA ALA A 46 -15.17 -13.40 -12.37
C ALA A 46 -14.53 -14.08 -11.15
N ASP A 47 -13.85 -15.17 -11.37
CA ASP A 47 -13.14 -15.98 -10.36
C ASP A 47 -11.63 -15.66 -10.31
N GLY A 48 -11.15 -14.71 -11.12
CA GLY A 48 -9.74 -14.36 -11.22
C GLY A 48 -8.87 -15.39 -11.97
N ASN A 49 -9.48 -16.40 -12.59
CA ASN A 49 -8.78 -17.42 -13.38
C ASN A 49 -8.85 -17.12 -14.87
N SER A 50 -8.30 -15.99 -15.28
CA SER A 50 -8.23 -15.62 -16.68
C SER A 50 -7.79 -16.78 -17.59
N VAL A 51 -8.46 -16.93 -18.71
CA VAL A 51 -8.11 -17.91 -19.76
C VAL A 51 -7.28 -17.29 -20.89
N ALA A 52 -7.19 -15.95 -20.92
CA ALA A 52 -6.42 -15.23 -21.93
C ALA A 52 -4.94 -15.13 -21.49
N PRO A 53 -3.98 -15.59 -22.31
CA PRO A 53 -2.56 -15.57 -21.94
C PRO A 53 -2.01 -14.19 -21.63
N ALA A 54 -2.56 -13.13 -22.26
CA ALA A 54 -2.16 -11.75 -22.02
C ALA A 54 -2.63 -11.19 -20.66
N ASN A 55 -3.64 -11.81 -20.06
CA ASN A 55 -4.25 -11.36 -18.81
C ASN A 55 -3.86 -12.30 -17.67
N PRO A 56 -3.06 -11.89 -16.69
CA PRO A 56 -2.60 -12.79 -15.64
C PRO A 56 -3.75 -13.28 -14.75
N LYS A 57 -3.61 -14.49 -14.25
CA LYS A 57 -4.49 -15.04 -13.21
C LYS A 57 -4.25 -14.29 -11.90
N LEU A 58 -5.35 -13.89 -11.26
CA LEU A 58 -5.34 -13.21 -9.96
C LEU A 58 -5.79 -14.11 -8.82
N ALA A 59 -6.50 -15.21 -9.15
CA ALA A 59 -6.95 -16.17 -8.16
C ALA A 59 -5.78 -16.76 -7.36
N ALA A 60 -6.02 -16.99 -6.07
CA ALA A 60 -5.04 -17.50 -5.10
C ALA A 60 -3.81 -16.63 -4.84
N GLN A 61 -3.77 -15.40 -5.35
CA GLN A 61 -2.71 -14.45 -5.02
C GLN A 61 -2.95 -13.82 -3.64
N HIS A 62 -1.86 -13.53 -2.93
CA HIS A 62 -1.95 -12.83 -1.66
C HIS A 62 -2.43 -11.39 -1.85
N ALA A 63 -3.33 -10.93 -0.98
CA ALA A 63 -3.91 -9.58 -1.04
C ALA A 63 -2.83 -8.48 -1.04
N ASN A 64 -1.80 -8.61 -0.21
CA ASN A 64 -0.69 -7.65 -0.16
C ASN A 64 0.09 -7.59 -1.48
N TYR A 65 0.25 -8.73 -2.16
CA TYR A 65 0.90 -8.75 -3.47
C TYR A 65 0.04 -8.04 -4.52
N LEU A 66 -1.27 -8.32 -4.56
CA LEU A 66 -2.20 -7.64 -5.47
C LEU A 66 -2.19 -6.13 -5.23
N ASN A 67 -2.29 -5.69 -3.98
CA ASN A 67 -2.22 -4.27 -3.63
C ASN A 67 -0.91 -3.63 -4.11
N LYS A 68 0.22 -4.28 -3.88
CA LYS A 68 1.52 -3.83 -4.37
C LYS A 68 1.55 -3.69 -5.89
N GLN A 69 1.00 -4.67 -6.63
CA GLN A 69 0.98 -4.62 -8.09
C GLN A 69 0.07 -3.50 -8.62
N LEU A 70 -1.12 -3.32 -8.05
CA LEU A 70 -2.02 -2.22 -8.41
C LEU A 70 -1.34 -0.86 -8.17
N THR A 71 -0.65 -0.70 -7.06
CA THR A 71 0.14 0.50 -6.74
C THR A 71 1.29 0.70 -7.73
N ASN A 72 1.98 -0.36 -8.12
CA ASN A 72 3.13 -0.29 -9.03
C ASN A 72 2.76 0.15 -10.45
N PHE A 73 1.52 -0.04 -10.89
CA PHE A 73 1.04 0.47 -12.17
C PHE A 73 0.78 1.98 -12.16
N LYS A 74 0.82 2.62 -11.01
CA LYS A 74 0.59 4.06 -10.86
C LYS A 74 1.91 4.81 -10.71
N PRO A 75 2.06 6.01 -11.31
CA PRO A 75 3.16 6.90 -10.97
C PRO A 75 3.13 7.25 -9.48
N GLN A 76 4.28 7.26 -8.83
CA GLN A 76 4.40 7.54 -7.40
C GLN A 76 5.45 8.63 -7.15
N GLY A 77 5.08 9.67 -6.39
CA GLY A 77 6.04 10.69 -5.95
C GLY A 77 6.83 11.37 -7.09
N GLY A 78 6.18 11.64 -8.24
CA GLY A 78 6.82 12.24 -9.41
C GLY A 78 7.71 11.27 -10.21
N LYS A 79 7.76 9.99 -9.83
CA LYS A 79 8.48 8.95 -10.57
C LYS A 79 7.53 8.17 -11.47
N LYS A 80 8.07 7.60 -12.55
CA LYS A 80 7.33 6.67 -13.41
C LYS A 80 6.79 5.49 -12.63
N ALA A 81 5.72 4.86 -13.14
CA ALA A 81 5.21 3.61 -12.61
C ALA A 81 6.33 2.56 -12.54
N ALA A 82 6.41 1.85 -11.40
CA ALA A 82 7.40 0.78 -11.22
C ALA A 82 7.13 -0.45 -12.10
N ARG A 83 5.88 -0.59 -12.56
CA ARG A 83 5.45 -1.61 -13.51
C ARG A 83 4.74 -0.93 -14.68
N GLU A 84 5.25 -1.14 -15.88
CA GLU A 84 4.70 -0.51 -17.08
C GLU A 84 3.61 -1.39 -17.71
N SER A 85 2.43 -0.83 -17.88
CA SER A 85 1.33 -1.37 -18.68
C SER A 85 0.34 -0.24 -18.91
N ALA A 86 0.23 0.23 -20.14
CA ALA A 86 -0.71 1.30 -20.49
C ALA A 86 -2.17 0.91 -20.16
N LEU A 87 -2.53 -0.37 -20.41
CA LEU A 87 -3.86 -0.88 -20.07
C LEU A 87 -4.13 -0.84 -18.57
N MET A 88 -3.24 -1.46 -17.78
CA MET A 88 -3.43 -1.51 -16.33
C MET A 88 -3.30 -0.13 -15.67
N ALA A 89 -2.44 0.75 -16.18
CA ALA A 89 -2.37 2.13 -15.70
C ALA A 89 -3.71 2.86 -15.82
N GLY A 90 -4.42 2.68 -16.94
CA GLY A 90 -5.76 3.21 -17.12
C GLY A 90 -6.78 2.60 -16.14
N MET A 91 -6.72 1.27 -15.93
CA MET A 91 -7.64 0.58 -15.02
C MET A 91 -7.47 1.00 -13.56
N VAL A 92 -6.26 1.27 -13.10
CA VAL A 92 -5.96 1.61 -11.70
C VAL A 92 -5.93 3.13 -11.42
N ALA A 93 -6.11 3.95 -12.43
CA ALA A 93 -5.95 5.41 -12.30
C ALA A 93 -6.80 6.03 -11.18
N ASN A 94 -8.01 5.50 -10.99
CA ASN A 94 -8.99 6.00 -10.02
C ASN A 94 -9.10 5.17 -8.74
N LEU A 95 -8.16 4.25 -8.50
CA LEU A 95 -8.14 3.45 -7.27
C LEU A 95 -7.47 4.18 -6.13
#